data_c9ec7b5ce6e8823685c010e109604d23
#
_entry.id   c9ec7b5ce6e8823685c010e109604d23
#
_cell.length_a   1.000
_cell.length_b   1.000
_cell.length_c   1.000
_cell.angle_alpha   90.00
_cell.angle_beta   90.00
_cell.angle_gamma   90.00
#
_symmetry.space_group_name_H-M   'P 1'
#
loop_
_entity.id
_entity.type
_entity.pdbx_description
1 polymer ?
#
loop_
_entity_poly.entity_id
_entity_poly.type
_entity_poly.pdbx_seq_one_letter_code
_entity_poly.pdbx_strand_id
1 'polypeptide(L)'
;MCIRDSNDIVRNDLLDYFVEIEHFDSQVSRAIALLEKSGQLDNTIIVITSDHGMPFPRAKASLYDDGSRIPLAIRWPRGITKPGRIIDDLVNLSDFAPTFLKAAGIKPPSMMTASSLLPIFENQTSENHKAAFIAMERHDGCRKGGKGYPCRAIRTSDHLYIHNFEPTRWPSGSPDPSVCARAIPYGEIDSSPTKTFMMEYCNKYGIARLAELAFGMRPSEELYDLKIDPHQMNNLAGSLPLAKTQAALRKKLFDHLKKTKDPRVTGGHVNWDYYPYYGVIYTKGWAVDPKPLPQK
;
A
#
# COMPACT_ATOMS: atom_id res chain seq x y z
N MET A 1 -13.03 -9.25 -14.09
CA MET A 1 -12.95 -10.71 -13.88
C MET A 1 -11.57 -11.03 -13.34
N CYS A 2 -11.51 -11.39 -12.11
CA CYS A 2 -10.27 -11.75 -11.45
C CYS A 2 -9.90 -13.19 -11.85
N ILE A 3 -8.62 -13.49 -12.07
CA ILE A 3 -8.12 -14.84 -12.28
C ILE A 3 -8.56 -15.81 -11.16
N ARG A 4 -9.00 -15.26 -10.04
CA ARG A 4 -9.41 -15.95 -8.81
C ARG A 4 -10.47 -17.04 -9.01
N ASP A 5 -11.36 -16.88 -10.00
CA ASP A 5 -12.54 -17.75 -10.12
C ASP A 5 -12.38 -18.86 -11.17
N SER A 6 -11.31 -18.83 -11.96
CA SER A 6 -11.19 -19.66 -13.17
C SER A 6 -10.13 -20.74 -13.10
N ASN A 7 -9.37 -20.86 -12.00
CA ASN A 7 -8.27 -21.81 -11.88
C ASN A 7 -8.12 -22.36 -10.46
N ASP A 8 -8.01 -23.69 -10.33
CA ASP A 8 -7.89 -24.37 -9.03
C ASP A 8 -6.61 -24.00 -8.28
N ILE A 9 -5.51 -23.73 -9.00
CA ILE A 9 -4.24 -23.30 -8.37
C ILE A 9 -4.47 -21.99 -7.63
N VAL A 10 -5.09 -21.01 -8.29
CA VAL A 10 -5.35 -19.69 -7.71
C VAL A 10 -6.40 -19.76 -6.60
N ARG A 11 -7.43 -20.59 -6.76
CA ARG A 11 -8.44 -20.79 -5.70
C ARG A 11 -7.84 -21.41 -4.44
N ASN A 12 -7.01 -22.42 -4.60
CA ASN A 12 -6.36 -23.07 -3.45
C ASN A 12 -5.39 -22.13 -2.73
N ASP A 13 -4.58 -21.36 -3.50
CA ASP A 13 -3.69 -20.33 -2.93
C ASP A 13 -4.46 -19.28 -2.11
N LEU A 14 -5.66 -18.89 -2.58
CA LEU A 14 -6.56 -18.01 -1.82
C LEU A 14 -7.18 -18.67 -0.59
N LEU A 15 -7.53 -19.97 -0.68
CA LEU A 15 -8.06 -20.69 0.47
C LEU A 15 -7.00 -20.83 1.56
N ASP A 16 -5.75 -21.11 1.20
CA ASP A 16 -4.63 -21.14 2.14
C ASP A 16 -4.45 -19.77 2.84
N TYR A 17 -4.55 -18.67 2.08
CA TYR A 17 -4.54 -17.33 2.66
C TYR A 17 -5.70 -17.08 3.63
N PHE A 18 -6.90 -17.60 3.34
CA PHE A 18 -8.05 -17.43 4.24
C PHE A 18 -7.90 -18.22 5.55
N VAL A 19 -7.20 -19.35 5.55
CA VAL A 19 -6.85 -20.09 6.78
C VAL A 19 -6.02 -19.22 7.74
N GLU A 20 -5.07 -18.44 7.20
CA GLU A 20 -4.29 -17.49 8.01
C GLU A 20 -5.17 -16.37 8.60
N ILE A 21 -6.17 -15.89 7.85
CA ILE A 21 -7.13 -14.90 8.35
C ILE A 21 -7.98 -15.50 9.49
N GLU A 22 -8.47 -16.73 9.35
CA GLU A 22 -9.23 -17.42 10.40
C GLU A 22 -8.37 -17.63 11.65
N HIS A 23 -7.10 -18.01 11.46
CA HIS A 23 -6.16 -18.11 12.58
C HIS A 23 -5.95 -16.76 13.28
N PHE A 24 -5.75 -15.68 12.54
CA PHE A 24 -5.64 -14.33 13.08
C PHE A 24 -6.91 -13.93 13.86
N ASP A 25 -8.11 -14.17 13.32
CA ASP A 25 -9.38 -13.87 13.97
C ASP A 25 -9.50 -14.59 15.31
N SER A 26 -9.08 -15.86 15.36
CA SER A 26 -9.05 -16.63 16.62
C SER A 26 -8.13 -16.00 17.67
N GLN A 27 -6.97 -15.46 17.28
CA GLN A 27 -6.06 -14.77 18.20
C GLN A 27 -6.64 -13.44 18.69
N VAL A 28 -7.31 -12.69 17.81
CA VAL A 28 -8.04 -11.46 18.19
C VAL A 28 -9.11 -11.77 19.23
N SER A 29 -9.91 -12.81 18.99
CA SER A 29 -10.95 -13.25 19.94
C SER A 29 -10.36 -13.60 21.30
N ARG A 30 -9.23 -14.32 21.36
CA ARG A 30 -8.53 -14.64 22.61
C ARG A 30 -8.01 -13.40 23.33
N ALA A 31 -7.45 -12.42 22.59
CA ALA A 31 -6.96 -11.17 23.16
C ALA A 31 -8.11 -10.36 23.79
N ILE A 32 -9.26 -10.28 23.11
CA ILE A 32 -10.46 -9.60 23.63
C ILE A 32 -10.95 -10.28 24.91
N ALA A 33 -11.04 -11.61 24.93
CA ALA A 33 -11.45 -12.37 26.12
C ALA A 33 -10.52 -12.14 27.33
N LEU A 34 -9.21 -11.99 27.09
CA LEU A 34 -8.25 -11.66 28.15
C LEU A 34 -8.47 -10.25 28.70
N LEU A 35 -8.74 -9.26 27.83
CA LEU A 35 -9.08 -7.90 28.26
C LEU A 35 -10.37 -7.86 29.07
N GLU A 36 -11.38 -8.63 28.67
CA GLU A 36 -12.65 -8.75 29.38
C GLU A 36 -12.43 -9.36 30.76
N LYS A 37 -11.75 -10.51 30.84
CA LYS A 37 -11.42 -11.19 32.09
C LYS A 37 -10.61 -10.32 33.06
N SER A 38 -9.75 -9.44 32.55
CA SER A 38 -8.96 -8.51 33.36
C SER A 38 -9.70 -7.23 33.74
N GLY A 39 -10.95 -7.04 33.29
CA GLY A 39 -11.73 -5.82 33.50
C GLY A 39 -11.20 -4.59 32.75
N GLN A 40 -10.33 -4.76 31.75
CA GLN A 40 -9.72 -3.67 30.99
C GLN A 40 -10.39 -3.40 29.65
N LEU A 41 -11.36 -4.22 29.22
CA LEU A 41 -11.95 -4.14 27.89
C LEU A 41 -12.55 -2.75 27.59
N ASP A 42 -13.20 -2.12 28.56
CA ASP A 42 -13.83 -0.81 28.37
C ASP A 42 -12.86 0.37 28.51
N ASN A 43 -11.66 0.12 29.02
CA ASN A 43 -10.61 1.12 29.12
C ASN A 43 -9.52 0.95 28.03
N THR A 44 -9.79 0.15 27.00
CA THR A 44 -8.85 -0.16 25.94
C THR A 44 -9.36 0.29 24.58
N ILE A 45 -8.49 0.95 23.81
CA ILE A 45 -8.69 1.16 22.37
C ILE A 45 -8.21 -0.10 21.67
N ILE A 46 -9.07 -0.78 20.95
CA ILE A 46 -8.73 -1.94 20.13
C ILE A 46 -8.78 -1.51 18.68
N VAL A 47 -7.65 -1.69 17.97
CA VAL A 47 -7.53 -1.45 16.54
C VAL A 47 -7.14 -2.75 15.87
N ILE A 48 -7.93 -3.18 14.91
CA ILE A 48 -7.68 -4.37 14.09
C ILE A 48 -7.49 -3.89 12.67
N THR A 49 -6.32 -4.15 12.10
CA THR A 49 -5.94 -3.72 10.76
C THR A 49 -4.84 -4.64 10.19
N SER A 50 -4.42 -4.36 8.97
CA SER A 50 -3.23 -4.97 8.33
C SER A 50 -2.22 -3.88 8.00
N ASP A 51 -0.97 -4.25 7.79
CA ASP A 51 0.12 -3.35 7.36
C ASP A 51 0.09 -3.08 5.85
N HIS A 52 -0.40 -4.03 5.05
CA HIS A 52 -0.57 -3.94 3.61
C HIS A 52 -1.66 -4.92 3.13
N GLY A 53 -1.96 -4.89 1.83
CA GLY A 53 -2.90 -5.81 1.20
C GLY A 53 -2.37 -7.25 1.08
N MET A 54 -3.18 -8.12 0.52
CA MET A 54 -2.87 -9.56 0.39
C MET A 54 -1.58 -9.82 -0.42
N PRO A 55 -0.84 -10.93 -0.15
CA PRO A 55 0.45 -11.24 -0.78
C PRO A 55 0.31 -11.82 -2.19
N PHE A 56 -0.50 -11.19 -3.03
CA PHE A 56 -0.79 -11.64 -4.39
C PHE A 56 -0.28 -10.63 -5.43
N PRO A 57 -0.11 -11.06 -6.71
CA PRO A 57 0.24 -10.16 -7.79
C PRO A 57 -0.69 -8.94 -7.86
N ARG A 58 -0.11 -7.75 -8.02
CA ARG A 58 -0.78 -6.46 -8.09
C ARG A 58 -1.52 -6.04 -6.80
N ALA A 59 -1.19 -6.64 -5.67
CA ALA A 59 -1.69 -6.28 -4.35
C ALA A 59 -0.54 -5.76 -3.47
N LYS A 60 0.04 -6.58 -2.59
CA LYS A 60 1.20 -6.17 -1.77
C LYS A 60 2.28 -5.47 -2.60
N ALA A 61 2.96 -4.50 -2.01
CA ALA A 61 4.00 -3.67 -2.65
C ALA A 61 3.50 -2.90 -3.90
N SER A 62 2.23 -2.51 -3.90
CA SER A 62 1.65 -1.64 -4.93
C SER A 62 0.75 -0.56 -4.30
N LEU A 63 0.43 0.48 -5.08
CA LEU A 63 -0.47 1.56 -4.64
C LEU A 63 -1.92 1.38 -5.11
N TYR A 64 -2.25 0.24 -5.70
CA TYR A 64 -3.63 -0.11 -6.04
C TYR A 64 -4.45 -0.45 -4.79
N ASP A 65 -5.77 -0.38 -4.89
CA ASP A 65 -6.66 -0.66 -3.76
C ASP A 65 -6.39 -2.04 -3.13
N ASP A 66 -6.13 -3.09 -3.92
CA ASP A 66 -5.80 -4.42 -3.40
C ASP A 66 -4.50 -4.45 -2.56
N GLY A 67 -3.60 -3.47 -2.75
CA GLY A 67 -2.35 -3.33 -2.00
C GLY A 67 -2.41 -2.34 -0.84
N SER A 68 -3.27 -1.32 -0.92
CA SER A 68 -3.27 -0.18 -0.01
C SER A 68 -4.58 0.03 0.75
N ARG A 69 -5.70 -0.49 0.27
CA ARG A 69 -6.99 -0.45 0.97
C ARG A 69 -7.10 -1.66 1.90
N ILE A 70 -6.57 -1.52 3.10
CA ILE A 70 -6.54 -2.56 4.12
C ILE A 70 -7.78 -2.51 5.02
N PRO A 71 -8.17 -3.63 5.65
CA PRO A 71 -9.27 -3.66 6.60
C PRO A 71 -8.93 -2.80 7.82
N LEU A 72 -9.96 -2.15 8.40
CA LEU A 72 -9.82 -1.39 9.63
C LEU A 72 -11.08 -1.52 10.46
N ALA A 73 -10.94 -2.01 11.69
CA ALA A 73 -11.99 -1.97 12.70
C ALA A 73 -11.44 -1.35 13.99
N ILE A 74 -12.22 -0.46 14.60
CA ILE A 74 -11.83 0.23 15.83
C ILE A 74 -12.95 0.09 16.86
N ARG A 75 -12.60 -0.37 18.05
CA ARG A 75 -13.45 -0.37 19.23
C ARG A 75 -12.84 0.55 20.29
N TRP A 76 -13.62 1.50 20.75
CA TRP A 76 -13.25 2.38 21.88
C TRP A 76 -14.51 2.91 22.59
N PRO A 77 -15.03 2.23 23.62
CA PRO A 77 -16.29 2.58 24.28
C PRO A 77 -16.32 4.01 24.84
N ARG A 78 -15.18 4.53 25.31
CA ARG A 78 -15.07 5.87 25.87
C ARG A 78 -14.98 7.01 24.86
N GLY A 79 -14.67 6.72 23.59
CA GLY A 79 -14.41 7.76 22.60
C GLY A 79 -15.26 7.68 21.35
N ILE A 80 -15.89 6.53 21.06
CA ILE A 80 -16.77 6.38 19.90
C ILE A 80 -18.21 6.61 20.32
N THR A 81 -18.78 7.76 19.94
CA THR A 81 -20.13 8.17 20.37
C THR A 81 -21.26 7.35 19.75
N LYS A 82 -21.06 6.81 18.55
CA LYS A 82 -22.03 5.97 17.82
C LYS A 82 -21.34 4.70 17.31
N PRO A 83 -21.29 3.62 18.09
CA PRO A 83 -20.69 2.36 17.64
C PRO A 83 -21.52 1.67 16.56
N GLY A 84 -20.94 0.65 15.90
CA GLY A 84 -21.62 -0.17 14.89
C GLY A 84 -21.79 0.52 13.52
N ARG A 85 -21.02 1.59 13.25
CA ARG A 85 -21.06 2.30 11.97
C ARG A 85 -20.04 1.74 10.98
N ILE A 86 -20.38 1.86 9.70
CA ILE A 86 -19.43 1.79 8.59
C ILE A 86 -19.04 3.24 8.24
N ILE A 87 -17.76 3.46 8.05
CA ILE A 87 -17.16 4.78 7.79
C ILE A 87 -16.49 4.74 6.42
N ASP A 88 -16.87 5.66 5.53
CA ASP A 88 -16.33 5.78 4.17
C ASP A 88 -15.19 6.81 4.07
N ASP A 89 -14.86 7.49 5.17
CA ASP A 89 -13.71 8.39 5.22
C ASP A 89 -12.40 7.62 4.99
N LEU A 90 -11.48 8.26 4.26
CA LEU A 90 -10.19 7.64 3.92
C LEU A 90 -9.20 7.83 5.06
N VAL A 91 -8.80 6.72 5.67
CA VAL A 91 -7.89 6.68 6.81
C VAL A 91 -6.51 6.16 6.38
N ASN A 92 -5.46 6.82 6.84
CA ASN A 92 -4.09 6.32 6.73
C ASN A 92 -3.62 5.74 8.07
N LEU A 93 -2.71 4.75 8.06
CA LEU A 93 -2.08 4.24 9.28
C LEU A 93 -1.33 5.34 10.05
N SER A 94 -0.84 6.36 9.36
CA SER A 94 -0.21 7.54 9.99
C SER A 94 -1.16 8.34 10.89
N ASP A 95 -2.48 8.24 10.69
CA ASP A 95 -3.49 8.94 11.49
C ASP A 95 -3.63 8.35 12.91
N PHE A 96 -3.14 7.14 13.14
CA PHE A 96 -3.20 6.50 14.46
C PHE A 96 -2.34 7.20 15.49
N ALA A 97 -1.12 7.59 15.13
CA ALA A 97 -0.21 8.23 16.09
C ALA A 97 -0.78 9.52 16.71
N PRO A 98 -1.25 10.53 15.95
CA PRO A 98 -1.88 11.71 16.52
C PRO A 98 -3.22 11.39 17.20
N THR A 99 -3.93 10.33 16.79
CA THR A 99 -5.17 9.89 17.44
C THR A 99 -4.90 9.34 18.83
N PHE A 100 -3.94 8.42 18.98
CA PHE A 100 -3.60 7.82 20.27
C PHE A 100 -3.02 8.83 21.25
N LEU A 101 -2.18 9.75 20.78
CA LEU A 101 -1.67 10.83 21.61
C LEU A 101 -2.81 11.70 22.14
N LYS A 102 -3.72 12.13 21.28
CA LYS A 102 -4.88 12.94 21.72
C LYS A 102 -5.81 12.16 22.64
N ALA A 103 -6.06 10.89 22.38
CA ALA A 103 -6.86 10.02 23.26
C ALA A 103 -6.26 9.90 24.66
N ALA A 104 -4.91 9.96 24.75
CA ALA A 104 -4.17 9.99 26.02
C ALA A 104 -4.03 11.41 26.63
N GLY A 105 -4.68 12.44 26.05
CA GLY A 105 -4.56 13.84 26.51
C GLY A 105 -3.23 14.51 26.15
N ILE A 106 -2.45 13.92 25.25
CA ILE A 106 -1.11 14.41 24.85
C ILE A 106 -1.24 15.18 23.53
N LYS A 107 -0.66 16.38 23.49
CA LYS A 107 -0.60 17.18 22.24
C LYS A 107 0.36 16.53 21.24
N PRO A 108 -0.08 16.18 20.00
CA PRO A 108 0.82 15.66 18.98
C PRO A 108 1.94 16.66 18.64
N PRO A 109 3.18 16.20 18.43
CA PRO A 109 4.28 17.05 17.96
C PRO A 109 3.95 17.69 16.60
N SER A 110 4.43 18.93 16.38
CA SER A 110 4.17 19.70 15.15
C SER A 110 4.74 19.07 13.86
N MET A 111 5.70 18.16 14.00
CA MET A 111 6.27 17.42 12.88
C MET A 111 5.33 16.33 12.34
N MET A 112 4.30 15.93 13.07
CA MET A 112 3.29 14.99 12.57
C MET A 112 2.41 15.69 11.53
N THR A 113 2.38 15.15 10.32
CA THR A 113 1.62 15.70 9.19
C THR A 113 0.23 15.06 9.04
N ALA A 114 0.00 13.96 9.72
CA ALA A 114 -1.26 13.21 9.70
C ALA A 114 -2.33 13.84 10.61
N SER A 115 -3.59 13.48 10.39
CA SER A 115 -4.75 14.01 11.11
C SER A 115 -5.32 12.98 12.08
N SER A 116 -5.76 13.45 13.25
CA SER A 116 -6.42 12.57 14.24
C SER A 116 -7.81 12.13 13.77
N LEU A 117 -8.16 10.89 14.08
CA LEU A 117 -9.48 10.29 13.82
C LEU A 117 -10.55 10.68 14.86
N LEU A 118 -10.22 11.41 15.91
CA LEU A 118 -11.19 11.79 16.96
C LEU A 118 -12.46 12.45 16.41
N PRO A 119 -12.39 13.39 15.44
CA PRO A 119 -13.63 13.96 14.87
C PRO A 119 -14.53 12.88 14.26
N ILE A 120 -13.97 11.88 13.59
CA ILE A 120 -14.74 10.74 13.02
C ILE A 120 -15.36 9.92 14.15
N PHE A 121 -14.63 9.67 15.25
CA PHE A 121 -15.15 8.94 16.41
C PHE A 121 -16.34 9.67 17.06
N GLU A 122 -16.30 11.00 17.07
CA GLU A 122 -17.36 11.89 17.55
C GLU A 122 -18.50 12.10 16.54
N ASN A 123 -18.50 11.37 15.43
CA ASN A 123 -19.47 11.48 14.33
C ASN A 123 -19.50 12.86 13.66
N GLN A 124 -18.34 13.49 13.55
CA GLN A 124 -18.15 14.75 12.82
C GLN A 124 -17.57 14.46 11.43
N THR A 125 -17.84 15.35 10.47
CA THR A 125 -17.21 15.28 9.15
C THR A 125 -15.76 15.75 9.23
N SER A 126 -14.88 15.13 8.45
CA SER A 126 -13.47 15.50 8.41
C SER A 126 -12.98 15.72 6.98
N GLU A 127 -12.74 16.97 6.60
CA GLU A 127 -12.16 17.30 5.30
C GLU A 127 -10.76 16.70 5.08
N ASN A 128 -10.04 16.44 6.16
CA ASN A 128 -8.71 15.82 6.10
C ASN A 128 -8.75 14.36 5.64
N HIS A 129 -9.91 13.70 5.71
CA HIS A 129 -10.11 12.30 5.36
C HIS A 129 -10.90 12.12 4.05
N LYS A 130 -10.97 13.16 3.21
CA LYS A 130 -11.53 13.08 1.84
C LYS A 130 -10.54 12.56 0.80
N ALA A 131 -9.28 12.42 1.16
CA ALA A 131 -8.24 11.83 0.33
C ALA A 131 -7.19 11.13 1.19
N ALA A 132 -6.72 9.99 0.74
CA ALA A 132 -5.55 9.31 1.28
C ALA A 132 -4.35 9.52 0.36
N PHE A 133 -3.16 9.72 0.95
CA PHE A 133 -1.90 9.83 0.23
C PHE A 133 -1.06 8.60 0.54
N ILE A 134 -0.56 7.95 -0.50
CA ILE A 134 0.13 6.67 -0.41
C ILE A 134 1.49 6.82 -1.09
N ALA A 135 2.51 6.19 -0.52
CA ALA A 135 3.87 6.27 -1.03
C ALA A 135 4.56 4.92 -0.97
N MET A 136 5.40 4.66 -1.96
CA MET A 136 6.34 3.54 -1.94
C MET A 136 7.69 4.02 -2.47
N GLU A 137 8.77 3.46 -1.94
CA GLU A 137 10.14 3.65 -2.40
C GLU A 137 10.78 2.29 -2.72
N ARG A 138 11.57 1.74 -1.83
CA ARG A 138 12.18 0.43 -1.95
C ARG A 138 11.56 -0.51 -0.92
N HIS A 139 10.89 -1.55 -1.38
CA HIS A 139 10.35 -2.61 -0.53
C HIS A 139 11.39 -3.73 -0.40
N ASP A 140 11.92 -4.25 -1.52
CA ASP A 140 12.93 -5.30 -1.51
C ASP A 140 14.11 -4.99 -2.45
N GLY A 141 15.21 -5.72 -2.32
CA GLY A 141 16.38 -5.66 -3.17
C GLY A 141 16.20 -6.42 -4.49
N CYS A 142 15.12 -6.17 -5.21
CA CYS A 142 14.70 -6.96 -6.38
C CYS A 142 14.99 -6.27 -7.73
N ARG A 143 15.88 -5.27 -7.74
CA ARG A 143 16.33 -4.58 -8.97
C ARG A 143 17.83 -4.41 -8.95
N LYS A 144 18.44 -4.29 -10.13
CA LYS A 144 19.88 -4.07 -10.28
C LYS A 144 20.35 -2.92 -9.39
N GLY A 145 21.38 -3.16 -8.58
CA GLY A 145 21.94 -2.20 -7.64
C GLY A 145 21.01 -1.85 -6.46
N GLY A 146 20.02 -2.70 -6.15
CA GLY A 146 19.09 -2.48 -5.03
C GLY A 146 18.18 -1.27 -5.18
N LYS A 147 17.94 -0.82 -6.42
CA LYS A 147 17.10 0.35 -6.71
C LYS A 147 15.66 0.15 -6.31
N GLY A 148 15.01 1.20 -5.77
CA GLY A 148 13.59 1.22 -5.48
C GLY A 148 12.71 1.46 -6.71
N TYR A 149 11.39 1.38 -6.51
CA TYR A 149 10.38 1.85 -7.46
C TYR A 149 9.57 2.97 -6.80
N PRO A 150 10.08 4.22 -6.86
CA PRO A 150 9.44 5.35 -6.20
C PRO A 150 8.12 5.72 -6.89
N CYS A 151 7.04 5.66 -6.15
CA CYS A 151 5.75 6.12 -6.61
C CYS A 151 4.96 6.79 -5.48
N ARG A 152 4.03 7.66 -5.87
CA ARG A 152 3.12 8.37 -4.96
C ARG A 152 1.73 8.33 -5.53
N ALA A 153 0.74 8.24 -4.67
CA ALA A 153 -0.64 8.24 -5.09
C ALA A 153 -1.51 9.16 -4.22
N ILE A 154 -2.58 9.62 -4.83
CA ILE A 154 -3.74 10.17 -4.13
C ILE A 154 -4.96 9.32 -4.46
N ARG A 155 -5.63 8.83 -3.42
CA ARG A 155 -6.88 8.10 -3.49
C ARG A 155 -7.99 8.99 -2.94
N THR A 156 -9.06 9.18 -3.69
CA THR A 156 -10.30 9.84 -3.28
C THR A 156 -11.44 8.84 -3.29
N SER A 157 -12.67 9.22 -2.92
CA SER A 157 -13.83 8.33 -3.05
C SER A 157 -14.00 7.73 -4.45
N ASP A 158 -13.67 8.52 -5.48
CA ASP A 158 -14.02 8.22 -6.87
C ASP A 158 -12.82 7.82 -7.73
N HIS A 159 -11.61 8.26 -7.38
CA HIS A 159 -10.45 8.11 -8.24
C HIS A 159 -9.19 7.69 -7.47
N LEU A 160 -8.33 6.95 -8.16
CA LEU A 160 -6.95 6.71 -7.79
C LEU A 160 -6.05 7.32 -8.86
N TYR A 161 -5.18 8.25 -8.48
CA TYR A 161 -4.12 8.79 -9.34
C TYR A 161 -2.76 8.41 -8.77
N ILE A 162 -1.88 7.85 -9.62
CA ILE A 162 -0.53 7.42 -9.26
C ILE A 162 0.48 8.18 -10.13
N HIS A 163 1.56 8.66 -9.52
CA HIS A 163 2.74 9.18 -10.19
C HIS A 163 3.94 8.28 -9.94
N ASN A 164 4.50 7.72 -11.01
CA ASN A 164 5.67 6.87 -11.02
C ASN A 164 6.90 7.71 -11.39
N PHE A 165 7.83 7.91 -10.45
CA PHE A 165 8.99 8.77 -10.66
C PHE A 165 10.07 8.13 -11.55
N GLU A 166 10.11 6.80 -11.60
CA GLU A 166 11.11 6.02 -12.34
C GLU A 166 10.45 4.98 -13.24
N PRO A 167 9.67 5.39 -14.25
CA PRO A 167 8.86 4.49 -15.08
C PRO A 167 9.68 3.51 -15.93
N THR A 168 10.99 3.74 -16.04
CA THR A 168 11.93 2.83 -16.72
C THR A 168 12.39 1.65 -15.87
N ARG A 169 11.99 1.61 -14.59
CA ARG A 169 12.27 0.49 -13.68
C ARG A 169 11.12 -0.48 -13.65
N TRP A 170 11.43 -1.74 -13.40
CA TRP A 170 10.40 -2.78 -13.21
C TRP A 170 9.62 -2.56 -11.91
N PRO A 171 8.31 -2.31 -11.95
CA PRO A 171 7.52 -2.00 -10.75
C PRO A 171 7.44 -3.16 -9.77
N SER A 172 7.32 -4.39 -10.30
CA SER A 172 7.22 -5.62 -9.49
C SER A 172 8.58 -6.29 -9.23
N GLY A 173 9.69 -5.58 -9.50
CA GLY A 173 11.04 -6.14 -9.49
C GLY A 173 11.48 -6.66 -10.85
N SER A 174 12.78 -6.90 -11.02
CA SER A 174 13.36 -7.39 -12.27
C SER A 174 12.82 -8.77 -12.64
N PRO A 175 12.55 -9.04 -13.94
CA PRO A 175 12.32 -10.40 -14.42
C PRO A 175 13.58 -11.27 -14.33
N ASP A 176 14.77 -10.69 -14.33
CA ASP A 176 16.04 -11.37 -14.18
C ASP A 176 16.37 -11.62 -12.69
N PRO A 177 16.31 -12.87 -12.21
CA PRO A 177 16.60 -13.19 -10.82
C PRO A 177 18.06 -12.96 -10.42
N SER A 178 18.99 -12.90 -11.40
CA SER A 178 20.42 -12.71 -11.13
C SER A 178 20.75 -11.33 -10.56
N VAL A 179 19.86 -10.34 -10.76
CA VAL A 179 20.00 -8.98 -10.24
C VAL A 179 19.13 -8.72 -9.01
N CYS A 180 18.46 -9.76 -8.49
CA CYS A 180 17.61 -9.70 -7.30
C CYS A 180 18.35 -10.29 -6.09
N ALA A 181 18.32 -9.64 -4.94
CA ALA A 181 19.00 -10.11 -3.73
C ALA A 181 18.60 -11.54 -3.36
N ARG A 182 17.33 -11.87 -3.47
CA ARG A 182 16.78 -13.20 -3.13
C ARG A 182 16.80 -14.20 -4.29
N ALA A 183 17.35 -13.86 -5.46
CA ALA A 183 17.33 -14.68 -6.67
C ALA A 183 15.89 -15.06 -7.12
N ILE A 184 14.92 -14.18 -6.92
CA ILE A 184 13.51 -14.38 -7.25
C ILE A 184 13.12 -13.36 -8.32
N PRO A 185 12.61 -13.77 -9.50
CA PRO A 185 12.09 -12.84 -10.49
C PRO A 185 10.84 -12.12 -9.93
N TYR A 186 10.68 -10.85 -10.30
CA TYR A 186 9.58 -10.00 -9.80
C TYR A 186 9.47 -10.05 -8.27
N GLY A 187 10.60 -9.80 -7.59
CA GLY A 187 10.76 -10.04 -6.16
C GLY A 187 9.96 -9.14 -5.22
N GLU A 188 9.27 -8.10 -5.73
CA GLU A 188 8.29 -7.32 -4.93
C GLU A 188 7.02 -8.13 -4.65
N ILE A 189 6.73 -9.13 -5.48
CA ILE A 189 5.59 -10.03 -5.31
C ILE A 189 6.07 -11.28 -4.60
N ASP A 190 5.43 -11.65 -3.51
CA ASP A 190 5.75 -12.86 -2.77
C ASP A 190 5.64 -14.12 -3.64
N SER A 191 6.48 -15.09 -3.37
CA SER A 191 6.42 -16.39 -4.05
C SER A 191 5.14 -17.13 -3.66
N SER A 192 4.35 -17.51 -4.65
CA SER A 192 3.09 -18.22 -4.45
C SER A 192 2.73 -19.08 -5.66
N PRO A 193 1.85 -20.06 -5.51
CA PRO A 193 1.30 -20.83 -6.63
C PRO A 193 0.68 -19.91 -7.69
N THR A 194 -0.05 -18.87 -7.30
CA THR A 194 -0.65 -17.88 -8.21
C THR A 194 0.40 -17.15 -9.03
N LYS A 195 1.47 -16.64 -8.39
CA LYS A 195 2.57 -15.96 -9.10
C LYS A 195 3.23 -16.89 -10.11
N THR A 196 3.56 -18.11 -9.70
CA THR A 196 4.18 -19.13 -10.57
C THR A 196 3.30 -19.42 -11.77
N PHE A 197 2.02 -19.69 -11.54
CA PHE A 197 1.04 -19.92 -12.60
C PHE A 197 0.97 -18.75 -13.59
N MET A 198 0.89 -17.51 -13.10
CA MET A 198 0.83 -16.34 -13.96
C MET A 198 2.10 -16.14 -14.79
N MET A 199 3.27 -16.47 -14.26
CA MET A 199 4.55 -16.38 -14.98
C MET A 199 4.67 -17.47 -16.06
N GLU A 200 4.29 -18.71 -15.76
CA GLU A 200 4.35 -19.83 -16.70
C GLU A 200 3.37 -19.67 -17.87
N TYR A 201 2.21 -19.08 -17.62
CA TYR A 201 1.13 -18.92 -18.59
C TYR A 201 0.97 -17.49 -19.09
N CYS A 202 1.97 -16.61 -18.90
CA CYS A 202 1.90 -15.19 -19.23
C CYS A 202 1.54 -14.90 -20.69
N ASN A 203 1.83 -15.82 -21.63
CA ASN A 203 1.50 -15.68 -23.05
C ASN A 203 0.19 -16.39 -23.46
N LYS A 204 -0.53 -16.99 -22.53
CA LYS A 204 -1.78 -17.68 -22.84
C LYS A 204 -2.96 -16.73 -22.85
N TYR A 205 -3.93 -17.00 -23.75
CA TYR A 205 -5.17 -16.22 -23.80
C TYR A 205 -5.87 -16.18 -22.44
N GLY A 206 -6.33 -15.00 -22.06
CA GLY A 206 -6.95 -14.75 -20.75
C GLY A 206 -5.97 -14.47 -19.60
N ILE A 207 -4.72 -14.91 -19.70
CA ILE A 207 -3.69 -14.64 -18.68
C ILE A 207 -2.77 -13.48 -19.09
N ALA A 208 -2.47 -13.35 -20.40
CA ALA A 208 -1.50 -12.36 -20.91
C ALA A 208 -1.76 -10.94 -20.40
N ARG A 209 -3.02 -10.47 -20.47
CA ARG A 209 -3.39 -9.14 -19.96
C ARG A 209 -3.19 -9.03 -18.44
N LEU A 210 -3.53 -10.06 -17.68
CA LEU A 210 -3.39 -10.05 -16.22
C LEU A 210 -1.91 -10.11 -15.82
N ALA A 211 -1.10 -10.88 -16.55
CA ALA A 211 0.34 -10.93 -16.38
C ALA A 211 1.00 -9.57 -16.69
N GLU A 212 0.58 -8.92 -17.78
CA GLU A 212 1.05 -7.57 -18.10
C GLU A 212 0.68 -6.56 -17.01
N LEU A 213 -0.55 -6.59 -16.50
CA LEU A 213 -0.99 -5.75 -15.39
C LEU A 213 -0.23 -6.03 -14.09
N ALA A 214 0.18 -7.27 -13.84
CA ALA A 214 0.91 -7.66 -12.63
C ALA A 214 2.42 -7.38 -12.71
N PHE A 215 3.04 -7.70 -13.84
CA PHE A 215 4.49 -7.73 -14.00
C PHE A 215 5.04 -6.67 -14.94
N GLY A 216 4.21 -6.13 -15.85
CA GLY A 216 4.63 -5.19 -16.90
C GLY A 216 5.08 -3.84 -16.36
N MET A 217 5.74 -3.09 -17.23
CA MET A 217 6.19 -1.72 -16.96
C MET A 217 5.00 -0.79 -16.74
N ARG A 218 5.20 0.27 -15.96
CA ARG A 218 4.16 1.28 -15.71
C ARG A 218 4.51 2.59 -16.42
N PRO A 219 3.51 3.33 -16.93
CA PRO A 219 3.74 4.70 -17.39
C PRO A 219 4.05 5.63 -16.21
N SER A 220 4.50 6.85 -16.52
CA SER A 220 4.77 7.87 -15.50
C SER A 220 3.54 8.28 -14.70
N GLU A 221 2.36 8.18 -15.30
CA GLU A 221 1.09 8.54 -14.65
C GLU A 221 0.05 7.45 -14.88
N GLU A 222 -0.74 7.17 -13.84
CA GLU A 222 -1.89 6.28 -13.91
C GLU A 222 -3.10 6.98 -13.28
N LEU A 223 -4.27 6.79 -13.88
CA LEU A 223 -5.54 7.31 -13.39
C LEU A 223 -6.62 6.23 -13.53
N TYR A 224 -7.36 6.00 -12.47
CA TYR A 224 -8.45 5.04 -12.44
C TYR A 224 -9.72 5.69 -11.89
N ASP A 225 -10.85 5.44 -12.54
CA ASP A 225 -12.19 5.76 -12.03
C ASP A 225 -12.72 4.55 -11.28
N LEU A 226 -12.78 4.65 -9.96
CA LEU A 226 -13.09 3.53 -9.07
C LEU A 226 -14.57 3.15 -9.04
N LYS A 227 -15.45 4.00 -9.60
CA LYS A 227 -16.89 3.70 -9.73
C LYS A 227 -17.15 2.71 -10.85
N ILE A 228 -16.42 2.84 -11.96
CA ILE A 228 -16.61 1.99 -13.15
C ILE A 228 -15.54 0.91 -13.26
N ASP A 229 -14.39 1.10 -12.65
CA ASP A 229 -13.25 0.17 -12.65
C ASP A 229 -12.68 -0.02 -11.24
N PRO A 230 -13.42 -0.66 -10.32
CA PRO A 230 -13.00 -0.85 -8.93
C PRO A 230 -11.75 -1.70 -8.78
N HIS A 231 -11.35 -2.45 -9.81
CA HIS A 231 -10.14 -3.27 -9.83
C HIS A 231 -8.95 -2.62 -10.54
N GLN A 232 -9.09 -1.34 -10.94
CA GLN A 232 -8.03 -0.55 -11.59
C GLN A 232 -7.38 -1.29 -12.79
N MET A 233 -8.22 -1.87 -13.65
CA MET A 233 -7.79 -2.65 -14.82
C MET A 233 -7.45 -1.78 -16.03
N ASN A 234 -7.96 -0.54 -16.10
CA ASN A 234 -7.85 0.33 -17.26
C ASN A 234 -7.28 1.68 -16.84
N ASN A 235 -6.03 1.94 -17.23
CA ASN A 235 -5.42 3.24 -17.00
C ASN A 235 -6.03 4.28 -17.93
N LEU A 236 -6.62 5.33 -17.36
CA LEU A 236 -7.28 6.44 -18.06
C LEU A 236 -6.41 7.70 -18.13
N ALA A 237 -5.14 7.64 -17.70
CA ALA A 237 -4.23 8.78 -17.80
C ALA A 237 -4.06 9.19 -19.27
N GLY A 238 -4.10 10.51 -19.52
CA GLY A 238 -4.06 11.07 -20.89
C GLY A 238 -5.41 11.08 -21.62
N SER A 239 -6.48 10.56 -21.00
CA SER A 239 -7.82 10.62 -21.57
C SER A 239 -8.35 12.06 -21.58
N LEU A 240 -8.77 12.57 -22.75
CA LEU A 240 -9.30 13.93 -22.90
C LEU A 240 -10.50 14.22 -21.96
N PRO A 241 -11.50 13.33 -21.83
CA PRO A 241 -12.62 13.56 -20.91
C PRO A 241 -12.20 13.74 -19.45
N LEU A 242 -11.10 13.11 -19.02
CA LEU A 242 -10.60 13.15 -17.64
C LEU A 242 -9.41 14.10 -17.42
N ALA A 243 -9.01 14.87 -18.44
CA ALA A 243 -7.83 15.74 -18.36
C ALA A 243 -7.90 16.74 -17.18
N LYS A 244 -9.08 17.34 -16.93
CA LYS A 244 -9.28 18.26 -15.80
C LYS A 244 -9.17 17.52 -14.45
N THR A 245 -9.76 16.35 -14.34
CA THR A 245 -9.70 15.50 -13.13
C THR A 245 -8.26 15.07 -12.86
N GLN A 246 -7.54 14.59 -13.87
CA GLN A 246 -6.13 14.21 -13.75
C GLN A 246 -5.27 15.39 -13.28
N ALA A 247 -5.43 16.56 -13.90
CA ALA A 247 -4.69 17.76 -13.51
C ALA A 247 -4.98 18.19 -12.06
N ALA A 248 -6.24 18.14 -11.63
CA ALA A 248 -6.63 18.48 -10.26
C ALA A 248 -6.05 17.50 -9.23
N LEU A 249 -6.12 16.19 -9.49
CA LEU A 249 -5.56 15.16 -8.61
C LEU A 249 -4.04 15.25 -8.55
N ARG A 250 -3.38 15.43 -9.70
CA ARG A 250 -1.94 15.67 -9.77
C ARG A 250 -1.55 16.88 -8.93
N LYS A 251 -2.23 18.00 -9.12
CA LYS A 251 -1.97 19.23 -8.34
C LYS A 251 -2.10 18.95 -6.85
N LYS A 252 -3.20 18.33 -6.41
CA LYS A 252 -3.46 18.01 -5.01
C LYS A 252 -2.39 17.09 -4.41
N LEU A 253 -1.95 16.08 -5.17
CA LEU A 253 -0.85 15.20 -4.76
C LEU A 253 0.44 15.99 -4.58
N PHE A 254 0.86 16.76 -5.59
CA PHE A 254 2.13 17.48 -5.54
C PHE A 254 2.13 18.61 -4.49
N ASP A 255 1.00 19.27 -4.26
CA ASP A 255 0.87 20.25 -3.17
C ASP A 255 1.05 19.57 -1.79
N HIS A 256 0.48 18.38 -1.60
CA HIS A 256 0.68 17.58 -0.39
C HIS A 256 2.16 17.18 -0.23
N LEU A 257 2.80 16.66 -1.28
CA LEU A 257 4.20 16.26 -1.24
C LEU A 257 5.13 17.44 -0.93
N LYS A 258 4.87 18.62 -1.49
CA LYS A 258 5.60 19.85 -1.15
C LYS A 258 5.39 20.24 0.32
N LYS A 259 4.15 20.24 0.79
CA LYS A 259 3.80 20.58 2.18
C LYS A 259 4.48 19.64 3.18
N THR A 260 4.57 18.36 2.85
CA THR A 260 5.20 17.33 3.70
C THR A 260 6.71 17.20 3.46
N LYS A 261 7.28 18.06 2.59
CA LYS A 261 8.71 18.11 2.24
C LYS A 261 9.23 16.79 1.65
N ASP A 262 8.44 16.15 0.79
CA ASP A 262 8.88 14.95 0.08
C ASP A 262 10.08 15.30 -0.82
N PRO A 263 11.25 14.66 -0.64
CA PRO A 263 12.47 15.04 -1.37
C PRO A 263 12.39 14.73 -2.87
N ARG A 264 11.49 13.83 -3.31
CA ARG A 264 11.24 13.58 -4.75
C ARG A 264 10.67 14.81 -5.47
N VAL A 265 10.05 15.72 -4.72
CA VAL A 265 9.35 16.91 -5.27
C VAL A 265 10.03 18.20 -4.87
N THR A 266 10.56 18.28 -3.66
CA THR A 266 11.18 19.51 -3.13
C THR A 266 12.65 19.66 -3.54
N GLY A 267 13.21 18.62 -4.14
CA GLY A 267 14.65 18.54 -4.40
C GLY A 267 15.42 18.15 -3.13
N GLY A 268 16.68 17.84 -3.30
CA GLY A 268 17.55 17.37 -2.24
C GLY A 268 18.03 15.94 -2.47
N HIS A 269 18.73 15.40 -1.49
CA HIS A 269 19.31 14.07 -1.62
C HIS A 269 18.27 12.99 -1.40
N VAL A 270 17.99 12.21 -2.44
CA VAL A 270 17.13 11.02 -2.34
C VAL A 270 18.04 9.81 -2.13
N ASN A 271 18.18 9.42 -0.87
CA ASN A 271 19.14 8.38 -0.46
C ASN A 271 18.58 6.96 -0.48
N TRP A 272 17.27 6.77 -0.67
CA TRP A 272 16.63 5.44 -0.56
C TRP A 272 17.23 4.38 -1.50
N ASP A 273 17.68 4.79 -2.69
CA ASP A 273 18.34 3.89 -3.64
C ASP A 273 19.75 3.45 -3.21
N TYR A 274 20.31 4.10 -2.20
CA TYR A 274 21.69 3.90 -1.73
C TYR A 274 21.79 3.39 -0.30
N TYR A 275 20.69 3.28 0.41
CA TYR A 275 20.71 2.70 1.75
C TYR A 275 21.13 1.23 1.70
N PRO A 276 21.90 0.75 2.67
CA PRO A 276 22.24 -0.65 2.79
C PRO A 276 20.98 -1.52 2.78
N TYR A 277 21.09 -2.69 2.18
CA TYR A 277 20.04 -3.70 2.26
C TYR A 277 20.43 -4.71 3.33
N TYR A 278 19.59 -4.83 4.35
CA TYR A 278 19.83 -5.72 5.48
C TYR A 278 19.04 -7.04 5.39
N GLY A 279 18.31 -7.27 4.32
CA GLY A 279 17.63 -8.54 4.05
C GLY A 279 18.60 -9.64 3.62
N VAL A 280 18.08 -10.85 3.48
CA VAL A 280 18.87 -12.01 3.04
C VAL A 280 19.28 -11.83 1.58
N ILE A 281 20.56 -12.09 1.28
CA ILE A 281 21.15 -12.00 -0.06
C ILE A 281 21.61 -13.39 -0.48
N TYR A 282 20.97 -13.94 -1.50
CA TYR A 282 21.33 -15.26 -2.08
C TYR A 282 22.15 -15.13 -3.37
N THR A 283 22.08 -13.98 -4.04
CA THR A 283 22.74 -13.76 -5.33
C THR A 283 24.18 -13.30 -5.11
N LYS A 284 25.16 -14.10 -5.59
CA LYS A 284 26.57 -13.69 -5.56
C LYS A 284 26.78 -12.47 -6.45
N GLY A 285 27.46 -11.46 -5.92
CA GLY A 285 27.73 -10.21 -6.65
C GLY A 285 26.61 -9.20 -6.68
N TRP A 286 25.46 -9.50 -6.03
CA TRP A 286 24.47 -8.47 -5.79
C TRP A 286 25.04 -7.48 -4.76
N ALA A 287 25.21 -6.25 -5.18
CA ALA A 287 25.65 -5.17 -4.29
C ALA A 287 24.78 -3.94 -4.56
N VAL A 288 24.28 -3.34 -3.50
CA VAL A 288 24.01 -1.89 -3.54
C VAL A 288 25.38 -1.24 -3.65
N ASP A 289 25.61 -0.46 -4.70
CA ASP A 289 26.79 0.40 -4.77
C ASP A 289 26.54 1.54 -3.74
N PRO A 290 27.13 1.47 -2.53
CA PRO A 290 26.88 2.46 -1.52
C PRO A 290 27.63 3.71 -1.92
N LYS A 291 26.99 4.63 -2.64
CA LYS A 291 27.53 5.99 -2.64
C LYS A 291 27.53 6.47 -1.19
N PRO A 292 28.66 6.89 -0.66
CA PRO A 292 28.71 7.39 0.70
C PRO A 292 27.66 8.50 0.84
N LEU A 293 26.87 8.42 1.90
CA LEU A 293 25.97 9.50 2.30
C LEU A 293 26.83 10.78 2.38
N PRO A 294 26.42 11.90 1.76
CA PRO A 294 27.13 13.15 1.97
C PRO A 294 27.21 13.39 3.47
N GLN A 295 28.44 13.58 3.96
CA GLN A 295 28.65 14.03 5.33
C GLN A 295 27.94 15.37 5.49
N LYS A 296 27.17 15.52 6.57
CA LYS A 296 26.44 16.74 6.93
C LYS A 296 27.37 17.91 7.06
#